data_d3c0560160b51b04570c462aa2c1e5cd
#
_entry.id   d3c0560160b51b04570c462aa2c1e5cd
#
_cell.length_a   1.000
_cell.length_b   1.000
_cell.length_c   1.000
_cell.angle_alpha   90.00
_cell.angle_beta   90.00
_cell.angle_gamma   90.00
#
_symmetry.space_group_name_H-M   'P 1'
#
loop_
_entity.id
_entity.type
_entity.pdbx_description
1 polymer ?
#
loop_
_entity_poly.entity_id
_entity_poly.type
_entity_poly.pdbx_seq_one_letter_code
_entity_poly.pdbx_strand_id
1 'polypeptide(L)'
;MLICTTFQSDPEAIKARKGVVISSRVHPGETGASWMMKGIIDYITGPSLNAKILRDNFVFKLLPMLNPDGVINGSSRCNLAGVDLNRVWIDPNRKLHPTVYHMKNVSYLTFN
;
A
#
# COMPACT_ATOMS: atom_id res chain seq x y z
N MET A 1 1.06 2.90 -6.61
CA MET A 1 0.93 3.44 -5.24
C MET A 1 0.15 4.73 -5.30
N LEU A 2 -0.79 4.91 -4.38
CA LEU A 2 -1.53 6.16 -4.19
C LEU A 2 -0.97 6.88 -2.96
N ILE A 3 -0.86 8.20 -3.01
CA ILE A 3 -0.48 9.03 -1.87
C ILE A 3 -1.65 9.95 -1.56
N CYS A 4 -2.12 9.95 -0.32
CA CYS A 4 -3.26 10.75 0.12
C CYS A 4 -2.92 11.51 1.41
N THR A 5 -3.06 12.84 1.35
CA THR A 5 -2.91 13.77 2.48
C THR A 5 -3.60 15.08 2.11
N THR A 6 -3.88 15.95 3.09
CA THR A 6 -4.36 17.30 2.78
C THR A 6 -3.20 18.15 2.29
N PHE A 7 -3.41 18.87 1.18
CA PHE A 7 -2.43 19.79 0.64
C PHE A 7 -2.05 20.89 1.67
N GLN A 8 -0.78 21.20 1.72
CA GLN A 8 -0.22 22.32 2.44
C GLN A 8 0.77 23.05 1.54
N SER A 9 0.76 24.37 1.60
CA SER A 9 1.71 25.22 0.86
C SER A 9 3.14 25.11 1.39
N ASP A 10 3.29 24.76 2.67
CA ASP A 10 4.58 24.51 3.30
C ASP A 10 4.93 23.02 3.23
N PRO A 11 5.98 22.63 2.48
CA PRO A 11 6.45 21.24 2.40
C PRO A 11 6.87 20.65 3.75
N GLU A 12 7.42 21.44 4.65
CA GLU A 12 7.87 20.97 5.97
C GLU A 12 6.67 20.58 6.85
N ALA A 13 5.53 21.26 6.72
CA ALA A 13 4.31 20.87 7.39
C ALA A 13 3.78 19.50 6.94
N ILE A 14 4.02 19.10 5.67
CA ILE A 14 3.68 17.77 5.19
C ILE A 14 4.69 16.72 5.69
N LYS A 15 5.98 17.06 5.71
CA LYS A 15 7.03 16.15 6.21
C LYS A 15 6.88 15.85 7.70
N ALA A 16 6.36 16.77 8.47
CA ALA A 16 6.09 16.57 9.90
C ALA A 16 4.94 15.59 10.18
N ARG A 17 4.11 15.25 9.18
CA ARG A 17 3.01 14.31 9.34
C ARG A 17 3.52 12.87 9.43
N LYS A 18 2.84 12.07 10.26
CA LYS A 18 3.14 10.64 10.37
C LYS A 18 2.77 9.90 9.09
N GLY A 19 3.66 9.04 8.63
CA GLY A 19 3.38 8.15 7.50
C GLY A 19 2.52 6.95 7.92
N VAL A 20 1.56 6.57 7.06
CA VAL A 20 0.79 5.34 7.19
C VAL A 20 0.88 4.58 5.87
N VAL A 21 1.41 3.37 5.91
CA VAL A 21 1.59 2.53 4.72
C VAL A 21 0.64 1.35 4.80
N ILE A 22 -0.24 1.22 3.81
CA ILE A 22 -1.23 0.14 3.75
C ILE A 22 -1.10 -0.57 2.40
N SER A 23 -0.94 -1.90 2.45
CA SER A 23 -0.93 -2.74 1.26
C SER A 23 -2.07 -3.77 1.29
N SER A 24 -2.44 -4.26 0.12
CA SER A 24 -3.52 -5.21 -0.04
C SER A 24 -3.21 -6.23 -1.13
N ARG A 25 -3.99 -7.30 -1.18
CA ARG A 25 -3.98 -8.31 -2.24
C ARG A 25 -2.60 -8.93 -2.48
N VAL A 26 -1.89 -9.30 -1.42
CA VAL A 26 -0.63 -10.06 -1.51
C VAL A 26 -0.89 -11.49 -2.02
N HIS A 27 -2.00 -12.10 -1.62
CA HIS A 27 -2.49 -13.35 -2.19
C HIS A 27 -3.60 -13.08 -3.21
N PRO A 28 -3.43 -13.52 -4.44
CA PRO A 28 -4.38 -13.22 -5.53
C PRO A 28 -5.80 -13.71 -5.29
N GLY A 29 -5.97 -14.88 -4.63
CA GLY A 29 -7.27 -15.46 -4.34
C GLY A 29 -8.09 -14.71 -3.27
N GLU A 30 -7.47 -13.84 -2.48
CA GLU A 30 -8.13 -13.11 -1.39
C GLU A 30 -8.84 -11.85 -1.92
N THR A 31 -9.92 -12.05 -2.69
CA THR A 31 -10.67 -10.96 -3.34
C THR A 31 -11.25 -9.94 -2.37
N GLY A 32 -11.64 -10.37 -1.17
CA GLY A 32 -12.12 -9.49 -0.09
C GLY A 32 -11.13 -8.39 0.29
N ALA A 33 -9.82 -8.65 0.17
CA ALA A 33 -8.78 -7.67 0.44
C ALA A 33 -8.88 -6.43 -0.48
N SER A 34 -9.25 -6.62 -1.75
CA SER A 34 -9.46 -5.50 -2.69
C SER A 34 -10.68 -4.66 -2.33
N TRP A 35 -11.76 -5.29 -1.84
CA TRP A 35 -12.95 -4.57 -1.39
C TRP A 35 -12.68 -3.78 -0.10
N MET A 36 -11.91 -4.34 0.83
CA MET A 36 -11.47 -3.63 2.03
C MET A 36 -10.62 -2.42 1.65
N MET A 37 -9.65 -2.58 0.75
CA MET A 37 -8.81 -1.47 0.27
C MET A 37 -9.64 -0.40 -0.45
N LYS A 38 -10.64 -0.80 -1.27
CA LYS A 38 -11.57 0.14 -1.87
C LYS A 38 -12.28 0.97 -0.80
N GLY A 39 -12.82 0.32 0.23
CA GLY A 39 -13.48 1.03 1.34
C GLY A 39 -12.55 2.00 2.07
N ILE A 40 -11.28 1.63 2.28
CA ILE A 40 -10.27 2.49 2.87
C ILE A 40 -10.02 3.73 1.98
N ILE A 41 -9.84 3.53 0.68
CA ILE A 41 -9.61 4.62 -0.28
C ILE A 41 -10.82 5.56 -0.30
N ASP A 42 -12.02 5.02 -0.47
CA ASP A 42 -13.27 5.80 -0.52
C ASP A 42 -13.45 6.63 0.77
N TYR A 43 -13.18 6.02 1.93
CA TYR A 43 -13.28 6.70 3.22
C TYR A 43 -12.25 7.81 3.37
N ILE A 44 -10.97 7.52 3.13
CA ILE A 44 -9.88 8.50 3.33
C ILE A 44 -10.01 9.66 2.35
N THR A 45 -10.47 9.43 1.11
CA THR A 45 -10.68 10.49 0.11
C THR A 45 -12.03 11.18 0.22
N GLY A 46 -12.92 10.66 1.06
CA GLY A 46 -14.27 11.17 1.25
C GLY A 46 -14.33 12.55 1.95
N PRO A 47 -15.52 13.18 1.94
CA PRO A 47 -15.71 14.54 2.45
C PRO A 47 -15.94 14.61 3.97
N SER A 48 -15.95 13.48 4.69
CA SER A 48 -16.25 13.46 6.11
C SER A 48 -15.21 14.22 6.94
N LEU A 49 -15.63 14.80 8.06
CA LEU A 49 -14.74 15.49 8.99
C LEU A 49 -13.63 14.58 9.50
N ASN A 50 -13.95 13.32 9.82
CA ASN A 50 -12.97 12.34 10.29
C ASN A 50 -11.91 12.03 9.23
N ALA A 51 -12.32 11.87 7.96
CA ALA A 51 -11.39 11.68 6.86
C ALA A 51 -10.48 12.90 6.67
N LYS A 52 -11.03 14.11 6.80
CA LYS A 52 -10.24 15.36 6.78
C LYS A 52 -9.21 15.38 7.90
N ILE A 53 -9.60 15.09 9.15
CA ILE A 53 -8.69 15.04 10.30
C ILE A 53 -7.56 14.03 10.04
N LEU A 54 -7.87 12.86 9.50
CA LEU A 54 -6.86 11.86 9.15
C LEU A 54 -5.87 12.41 8.12
N ARG A 55 -6.34 13.02 7.03
CA ARG A 55 -5.47 13.59 5.99
C ARG A 55 -4.67 14.81 6.48
N ASP A 56 -5.16 15.55 7.47
CA ASP A 56 -4.44 16.70 8.04
C ASP A 56 -3.26 16.26 8.92
N ASN A 57 -3.34 15.06 9.52
CA ASN A 57 -2.34 14.55 10.46
C ASN A 57 -1.44 13.45 9.89
N PHE A 58 -1.83 12.82 8.77
CA PHE A 58 -1.13 11.68 8.21
C PHE A 58 -0.88 11.83 6.72
N VAL A 59 0.19 11.18 6.26
CA VAL A 59 0.44 10.89 4.84
C VAL A 59 0.19 9.41 4.61
N PHE A 60 -0.87 9.07 3.88
CA PHE A 60 -1.20 7.70 3.53
C PHE A 60 -0.50 7.29 2.24
N LYS A 61 0.19 6.16 2.26
CA LYS A 61 0.79 5.49 1.11
C LYS A 61 0.07 4.16 0.91
N LEU A 62 -0.76 4.08 -0.12
CA LEU A 62 -1.66 2.94 -0.36
C LEU A 62 -1.18 2.13 -1.57
N LEU A 63 -1.00 0.82 -1.39
CA LEU A 63 -0.71 -0.14 -2.46
C LEU A 63 -1.88 -1.11 -2.60
N PRO A 64 -2.82 -0.85 -3.51
CA PRO A 64 -4.08 -1.62 -3.59
C PRO A 64 -3.90 -3.09 -3.97
N MET A 65 -2.79 -3.43 -4.63
CA MET A 65 -2.55 -4.80 -5.10
C MET A 65 -1.05 -5.09 -5.16
N LEU A 66 -0.58 -5.97 -4.28
CA LEU A 66 0.83 -6.37 -4.24
C LEU A 66 1.18 -7.50 -5.23
N ASN A 67 0.18 -8.27 -5.66
CA ASN A 67 0.40 -9.40 -6.57
C ASN A 67 -0.50 -9.31 -7.81
N PRO A 68 -0.34 -8.27 -8.65
CA PRO A 68 -1.14 -8.12 -9.87
C PRO A 68 -0.91 -9.28 -10.86
N ASP A 69 0.32 -9.75 -10.98
CA ASP A 69 0.68 -10.86 -11.87
C ASP A 69 -0.05 -12.14 -11.49
N GLY A 70 -0.09 -12.47 -10.20
CA GLY A 70 -0.84 -13.61 -9.71
C GLY A 70 -2.34 -13.50 -9.95
N VAL A 71 -2.91 -12.28 -9.84
CA VAL A 71 -4.33 -12.03 -10.16
C VAL A 71 -4.61 -12.26 -11.65
N ILE A 72 -3.78 -11.70 -12.53
CA ILE A 72 -3.92 -11.85 -13.99
C ILE A 72 -3.78 -13.31 -14.40
N ASN A 73 -2.82 -14.02 -13.79
CA ASN A 73 -2.54 -15.44 -14.09
C ASN A 73 -3.54 -16.43 -13.44
N GLY A 74 -4.48 -15.96 -12.63
CA GLY A 74 -5.44 -16.81 -11.92
C GLY A 74 -4.85 -17.66 -10.80
N SER A 75 -3.69 -17.28 -10.25
CA SER A 75 -3.11 -17.93 -9.08
C SER A 75 -3.95 -17.66 -7.84
N SER A 76 -4.08 -18.63 -6.96
CA SER A 76 -4.74 -18.45 -5.67
C SER A 76 -3.82 -17.78 -4.64
N ARG A 77 -2.50 -18.02 -4.72
CA ARG A 77 -1.57 -17.60 -3.66
C ARG A 77 -0.25 -17.02 -4.17
N CYS A 78 0.42 -17.67 -5.13
CA CYS A 78 1.78 -17.34 -5.53
C CYS A 78 1.85 -16.25 -6.61
N ASN A 79 3.03 -15.63 -6.76
CA ASN A 79 3.37 -14.79 -7.90
C ASN A 79 3.80 -15.66 -9.11
N LEU A 80 4.26 -15.03 -10.21
CA LEU A 80 4.72 -15.77 -11.42
C LEU A 80 5.96 -16.65 -11.18
N ALA A 81 6.75 -16.35 -10.15
CA ALA A 81 7.89 -17.17 -9.76
C ALA A 81 7.50 -18.36 -8.87
N GLY A 82 6.20 -18.61 -8.66
CA GLY A 82 5.71 -19.70 -7.81
C GLY A 82 5.93 -19.45 -6.31
N VAL A 83 6.15 -18.21 -5.91
CA VAL A 83 6.51 -17.84 -4.53
C VAL A 83 5.35 -17.15 -3.84
N ASP A 84 5.08 -17.54 -2.58
CA ASP A 84 4.22 -16.78 -1.68
C ASP A 84 4.92 -15.49 -1.25
N LEU A 85 4.47 -14.37 -1.78
CA LEU A 85 5.06 -13.05 -1.49
C LEU A 85 5.03 -12.68 -0.01
N ASN A 86 4.12 -13.28 0.78
CA ASN A 86 4.05 -13.04 2.21
C ASN A 86 5.07 -13.87 3.03
N ARG A 87 5.99 -14.57 2.37
CA ARG A 87 7.11 -15.30 2.99
C ARG A 87 8.48 -14.66 2.71
N VAL A 88 8.53 -13.61 1.89
CA VAL A 88 9.80 -13.03 1.40
C VAL A 88 10.08 -11.61 1.89
N TRP A 89 9.34 -11.12 2.87
CA TRP A 89 9.51 -9.74 3.40
C TRP A 89 10.88 -9.48 4.04
N ILE A 90 11.51 -10.50 4.61
CA ILE A 90 12.82 -10.35 5.27
C ILE A 90 13.89 -9.99 4.23
N ASP A 91 13.95 -10.75 3.13
CA ASP A 91 14.93 -10.57 2.05
C ASP A 91 14.28 -10.72 0.67
N PRO A 92 13.51 -9.73 0.20
CA PRO A 92 12.85 -9.80 -1.09
C PRO A 92 13.86 -9.60 -2.23
N ASN A 93 13.91 -10.55 -3.17
CA ASN A 93 14.70 -10.40 -4.40
C ASN A 93 14.08 -9.32 -5.31
N ARG A 94 14.89 -8.35 -5.74
CA ARG A 94 14.43 -7.22 -6.56
C ARG A 94 13.80 -7.66 -7.90
N LYS A 95 14.30 -8.73 -8.52
CA LYS A 95 13.82 -9.22 -9.83
C LYS A 95 12.63 -10.17 -9.70
N LEU A 96 12.65 -11.05 -8.70
CA LEU A 96 11.64 -12.09 -8.51
C LEU A 96 10.45 -11.62 -7.65
N HIS A 97 10.66 -10.65 -6.77
CA HIS A 97 9.65 -10.14 -5.84
C HIS A 97 9.58 -8.59 -5.88
N PRO A 98 9.46 -7.96 -7.07
CA PRO A 98 9.67 -6.51 -7.23
C PRO A 98 8.69 -5.69 -6.39
N THR A 99 7.44 -6.11 -6.28
CA THR A 99 6.41 -5.37 -5.53
C THR A 99 6.72 -5.34 -4.04
N VAL A 100 7.09 -6.47 -3.44
CA VAL A 100 7.49 -6.56 -2.03
C VAL A 100 8.80 -5.81 -1.79
N TYR A 101 9.78 -5.95 -2.69
CA TYR A 101 11.05 -5.23 -2.60
C TYR A 101 10.84 -3.71 -2.54
N HIS A 102 10.08 -3.16 -3.49
CA HIS A 102 9.81 -1.73 -3.53
C HIS A 102 8.91 -1.26 -2.38
N MET A 103 7.94 -2.08 -1.97
CA MET A 103 7.08 -1.76 -0.83
C MET A 103 7.87 -1.68 0.48
N LYS A 104 8.81 -2.61 0.70
CA LYS A 104 9.71 -2.59 1.84
C LYS A 104 10.53 -1.29 1.88
N ASN A 105 11.07 -0.86 0.74
CA ASN A 105 11.81 0.39 0.64
C ASN A 105 10.94 1.63 0.90
N VAL A 106 9.70 1.65 0.37
CA VAL A 106 8.73 2.73 0.66
C VAL A 106 8.42 2.79 2.14
N SER A 107 8.24 1.66 2.80
CA SER A 107 7.99 1.60 4.24
C SER A 107 9.18 2.13 5.02
N TYR A 108 10.39 1.67 4.68
CA TYR A 108 11.62 2.14 5.31
C TYR A 108 11.79 3.67 5.22
N LEU A 109 11.65 4.25 4.02
CA LEU A 109 11.72 5.70 3.78
C LEU A 109 10.57 6.50 4.41
N THR A 110 9.53 5.83 4.86
CA THR A 110 8.39 6.51 5.50
C THR A 110 8.57 6.63 7.01
N PHE A 111 9.33 5.71 7.61
CA PHE A 111 9.49 5.61 9.07
C PHE A 111 10.88 6.02 9.58
N ASN A 112 11.81 6.34 8.70
CA ASN A 112 13.12 6.91 8.97
C ASN A 112 13.28 8.29 8.32
#